data_32658734d602237c3a69e9bc6dcfb544
#
_entry.id   32658734d602237c3a69e9bc6dcfb544
#
_cell.length_a   1.000
_cell.length_b   1.000
_cell.length_c   1.000
_cell.angle_alpha   90.00
_cell.angle_beta   90.00
_cell.angle_gamma   90.00
#
_symmetry.space_group_name_H-M   'P 1'
#
loop_
_entity.id
_entity.type
_entity.pdbx_description
1 polymer ?
#
loop_
_entity_poly.entity_id
_entity_poly.type
_entity_poly.pdbx_seq_one_letter_code
_entity_poly.pdbx_strand_id
1 'polypeptide(L)'
;LGSLSFDSITAVRFAVGVGPDVNNLDPSTYPAAHPLAPKSPSMHWGWSAGYRFIAAEGLAGSSLTQVFEFHGLGDGNYAHLTIPTEGTLIGSDTLLITINADYSQIFKGMNLAAGPISHGETGGAAQSLHNMNNYVFSSSEGNAAMDIADNVLEFSVYPNPSNGNFKVRTNQKGQYQVIDMLGRTVDAGSLKAGVNTVNVRPAGLYVLRIQASNGHVKTTKLHIR
;
A
#
# COMPACT_ATOMS: atom_id res chain seq x y z
N LEU A 1 17.91 -10.34 -4.50
CA LEU A 1 17.69 -11.65 -5.15
C LEU A 1 18.96 -12.26 -5.71
N GLY A 2 20.04 -11.49 -5.87
CA GLY A 2 21.31 -11.96 -6.42
C GLY A 2 21.43 -11.75 -7.94
N SER A 3 22.45 -12.38 -8.55
CA SER A 3 22.71 -12.32 -9.99
C SER A 3 21.98 -13.47 -10.68
N LEU A 4 21.17 -13.15 -11.66
CA LEU A 4 20.40 -14.09 -12.45
C LEU A 4 20.59 -13.76 -13.94
N SER A 5 20.65 -14.78 -14.79
CA SER A 5 20.69 -14.59 -16.25
C SER A 5 19.29 -14.83 -16.82
N PHE A 6 18.65 -13.76 -17.27
CA PHE A 6 17.35 -13.81 -17.94
C PHE A 6 17.20 -12.62 -18.89
N ASP A 7 16.41 -12.77 -19.93
CA ASP A 7 16.16 -11.72 -20.93
C ASP A 7 15.04 -10.78 -20.50
N SER A 8 14.05 -11.26 -19.75
CA SER A 8 12.94 -10.48 -19.21
C SER A 8 12.30 -11.18 -18.01
N ILE A 9 11.58 -10.40 -17.21
CA ILE A 9 10.65 -10.91 -16.21
C ILE A 9 9.25 -10.41 -16.55
N THR A 10 8.24 -11.17 -16.16
CA THR A 10 6.83 -10.81 -16.35
C THR A 10 6.07 -10.78 -15.04
N ALA A 11 6.61 -11.39 -14.02
CA ALA A 11 6.00 -11.43 -12.69
C ALA A 11 7.01 -11.86 -11.62
N VAL A 12 6.67 -11.54 -10.37
CA VAL A 12 7.28 -12.13 -9.18
C VAL A 12 6.25 -13.01 -8.49
N ARG A 13 6.65 -14.24 -8.15
CA ARG A 13 5.83 -15.17 -7.39
C ARG A 13 6.46 -15.43 -6.03
N PHE A 14 5.68 -15.28 -4.99
CA PHE A 14 6.08 -15.60 -3.61
C PHE A 14 4.89 -16.14 -2.82
N ALA A 15 5.14 -16.61 -1.61
CA ALA A 15 4.09 -17.13 -0.75
C ALA A 15 4.01 -16.35 0.56
N VAL A 16 2.83 -16.34 1.16
CA VAL A 16 2.61 -15.93 2.55
C VAL A 16 2.41 -17.18 3.39
N GLY A 17 3.21 -17.30 4.45
CA GLY A 17 3.20 -18.45 5.33
C GLY A 17 4.45 -19.33 5.20
N VAL A 18 4.38 -20.49 5.79
CA VAL A 18 5.43 -21.51 5.79
C VAL A 18 4.92 -22.73 5.02
N GLY A 19 5.74 -23.25 4.12
CA GLY A 19 5.35 -24.40 3.30
C GLY A 19 5.04 -25.63 4.15
N PRO A 20 4.06 -26.45 3.75
CA PRO A 20 3.59 -27.61 4.54
C PRO A 20 4.72 -28.57 4.94
N ASP A 21 5.71 -28.74 4.07
CA ASP A 21 6.84 -29.66 4.33
C ASP A 21 7.68 -29.28 5.56
N VAL A 22 7.67 -27.99 5.95
CA VAL A 22 8.52 -27.48 7.03
C VAL A 22 7.73 -26.77 8.14
N ASN A 23 6.41 -26.58 7.96
CA ASN A 23 5.56 -25.83 8.89
C ASN A 23 5.54 -26.41 10.31
N ASN A 24 5.63 -27.74 10.43
CA ASN A 24 5.55 -28.45 11.70
C ASN A 24 6.90 -29.03 12.17
N LEU A 25 8.01 -28.61 11.56
CA LEU A 25 9.35 -29.02 11.99
C LEU A 25 9.78 -28.26 13.25
N ASP A 26 10.75 -28.84 13.97
CA ASP A 26 11.31 -28.24 15.17
C ASP A 26 12.12 -26.97 14.86
N PRO A 27 11.67 -25.78 15.31
CA PRO A 27 12.39 -24.54 15.10
C PRO A 27 13.81 -24.54 15.66
N SER A 28 14.08 -25.33 16.70
CA SER A 28 15.39 -25.39 17.35
C SER A 28 16.46 -26.06 16.49
N THR A 29 16.06 -26.79 15.46
CA THR A 29 16.99 -27.42 14.51
C THR A 29 17.60 -26.45 13.51
N TYR A 30 17.03 -25.25 13.38
CA TYR A 30 17.54 -24.23 12.46
C TYR A 30 18.61 -23.36 13.11
N PRO A 31 19.66 -22.95 12.38
CA PRO A 31 20.62 -21.97 12.84
C PRO A 31 19.93 -20.68 13.27
N ALA A 32 20.42 -19.99 14.27
CA ALA A 32 19.79 -18.78 14.85
C ALA A 32 19.47 -17.67 13.81
N ALA A 33 20.27 -17.55 12.74
CA ALA A 33 20.03 -16.61 11.65
C ALA A 33 18.91 -17.05 10.68
N HIS A 34 18.49 -18.29 10.75
CA HIS A 34 17.44 -18.80 9.85
C HIS A 34 16.08 -18.17 10.17
N PRO A 35 15.23 -17.81 9.17
CA PRO A 35 13.92 -17.22 9.41
C PRO A 35 13.01 -18.07 10.31
N LEU A 36 13.08 -19.42 10.18
CA LEU A 36 12.26 -20.36 10.96
C LEU A 36 12.88 -20.75 12.31
N ALA A 37 14.08 -20.25 12.67
CA ALA A 37 14.62 -20.46 14.01
C ALA A 37 13.75 -19.79 15.08
N PRO A 38 13.85 -20.19 16.37
CA PRO A 38 13.13 -19.55 17.45
C PRO A 38 13.33 -18.03 17.45
N LYS A 39 12.25 -17.26 17.55
CA LYS A 39 12.24 -15.78 17.57
C LYS A 39 11.47 -15.25 18.77
N SER A 40 11.68 -13.98 19.10
CA SER A 40 10.90 -13.25 20.08
C SER A 40 10.35 -11.96 19.44
N PRO A 41 9.02 -11.79 19.35
CA PRO A 41 7.98 -12.76 19.70
C PRO A 41 8.00 -14.00 18.79
N SER A 42 7.56 -15.16 19.34
CA SER A 42 7.55 -16.40 18.56
C SER A 42 6.45 -16.39 17.52
N MET A 43 6.78 -16.76 16.28
CA MET A 43 5.79 -17.07 15.25
C MET A 43 5.44 -18.56 15.21
N HIS A 44 6.23 -19.43 15.83
CA HIS A 44 5.90 -20.85 15.98
C HIS A 44 4.98 -21.08 17.17
N TRP A 45 3.87 -21.76 16.95
CA TRP A 45 2.79 -21.94 17.95
C TRP A 45 2.62 -23.38 18.43
N GLY A 46 3.67 -24.17 18.31
CA GLY A 46 3.73 -25.57 18.71
C GLY A 46 3.60 -26.55 17.55
N TRP A 47 3.91 -27.79 17.84
CA TRP A 47 4.05 -28.87 16.86
C TRP A 47 2.76 -29.14 16.04
N SER A 48 1.62 -29.00 16.68
CA SER A 48 0.32 -29.27 16.03
C SER A 48 -0.15 -28.08 15.20
N ALA A 49 0.16 -26.85 15.62
CA ALA A 49 -0.32 -25.63 14.98
C ALA A 49 0.66 -25.11 13.92
N GLY A 50 1.95 -25.45 14.04
CA GLY A 50 3.00 -24.92 13.17
C GLY A 50 3.27 -23.44 13.39
N TYR A 51 3.63 -22.74 12.33
CA TYR A 51 3.87 -21.29 12.35
C TYR A 51 2.58 -20.49 12.14
N ARG A 52 2.47 -19.36 12.82
CA ARG A 52 1.53 -18.31 12.43
C ARG A 52 2.02 -17.67 11.13
N PHE A 53 1.18 -17.65 10.13
CA PHE A 53 1.47 -17.00 8.85
C PHE A 53 1.24 -15.48 8.93
N ILE A 54 0.35 -15.08 9.83
CA ILE A 54 0.08 -13.71 10.20
C ILE A 54 -0.16 -13.61 11.71
N ALA A 55 0.35 -12.53 12.33
CA ALA A 55 -0.01 -12.09 13.67
C ALA A 55 -0.29 -10.58 13.56
N ALA A 56 -1.56 -10.21 13.55
CA ALA A 56 -2.02 -8.84 13.42
C ALA A 56 -2.83 -8.47 14.67
N GLU A 57 -2.29 -7.60 15.48
CA GLU A 57 -2.82 -7.24 16.80
C GLU A 57 -2.87 -5.72 16.93
N GLY A 58 -3.84 -5.22 17.68
CA GLY A 58 -3.92 -3.78 17.90
C GLY A 58 -5.14 -3.34 18.67
N LEU A 59 -5.33 -2.04 18.67
CA LEU A 59 -6.47 -1.35 19.28
C LEU A 59 -7.31 -0.67 18.21
N ALA A 60 -8.62 -0.76 18.33
CA ALA A 60 -9.58 -0.17 17.40
C ALA A 60 -10.70 0.59 18.15
N GLY A 61 -11.63 1.14 17.37
CA GLY A 61 -12.73 1.99 17.88
C GLY A 61 -12.30 3.44 18.05
N SER A 62 -13.26 4.32 18.26
CA SER A 62 -13.03 5.78 18.34
C SER A 62 -12.09 6.19 19.47
N SER A 63 -12.03 5.39 20.55
CA SER A 63 -11.17 5.62 21.71
C SER A 63 -9.93 4.70 21.72
N LEU A 64 -9.71 3.89 20.68
CA LEU A 64 -8.63 2.90 20.59
C LEU A 64 -8.54 2.00 21.83
N THR A 65 -9.69 1.53 22.32
CA THR A 65 -9.77 0.68 23.53
C THR A 65 -10.17 -0.76 23.22
N GLN A 66 -10.64 -1.04 22.02
CA GLN A 66 -11.05 -2.39 21.64
C GLN A 66 -9.84 -3.14 21.09
N VAL A 67 -9.41 -4.17 21.80
CA VAL A 67 -8.36 -5.08 21.35
C VAL A 67 -8.89 -5.93 20.20
N PHE A 68 -8.10 -6.08 19.15
CA PHE A 68 -8.32 -7.07 18.11
C PHE A 68 -7.05 -7.92 17.92
N GLU A 69 -7.25 -9.20 17.63
CA GLU A 69 -6.15 -10.15 17.38
C GLU A 69 -6.54 -11.13 16.27
N PHE A 70 -5.68 -11.26 15.27
CA PHE A 70 -5.78 -12.26 14.21
C PHE A 70 -4.47 -13.03 14.10
N HIS A 71 -4.49 -14.29 14.51
CA HIS A 71 -3.38 -15.21 14.34
C HIS A 71 -3.77 -16.28 13.33
N GLY A 72 -3.48 -16.03 12.07
CA GLY A 72 -3.79 -16.96 10.98
C GLY A 72 -2.66 -17.95 10.77
N LEU A 73 -3.03 -19.21 10.58
CA LEU A 73 -2.12 -20.34 10.39
C LEU A 73 -2.79 -21.45 9.56
N GLY A 74 -2.11 -22.57 9.44
CA GLY A 74 -2.62 -23.79 8.82
C GLY A 74 -2.25 -23.94 7.34
N ASP A 75 -1.86 -25.16 6.98
CA ASP A 75 -1.38 -25.51 5.64
C ASP A 75 -2.40 -25.17 4.55
N GLY A 76 -3.71 -25.27 4.85
CA GLY A 76 -4.79 -24.92 3.94
C GLY A 76 -4.86 -23.41 3.60
N ASN A 77 -4.24 -22.56 4.42
CA ASN A 77 -4.15 -21.11 4.20
C ASN A 77 -2.82 -20.69 3.57
N TYR A 78 -1.89 -21.62 3.36
CA TYR A 78 -0.66 -21.35 2.63
C TYR A 78 -0.97 -21.10 1.16
N ALA A 79 -0.60 -19.93 0.67
CA ALA A 79 -0.92 -19.56 -0.69
C ALA A 79 0.24 -18.85 -1.37
N HIS A 80 0.41 -19.14 -2.65
CA HIS A 80 1.27 -18.37 -3.54
C HIS A 80 0.48 -17.24 -4.18
N LEU A 81 1.10 -16.08 -4.26
CA LEU A 81 0.58 -14.97 -5.05
C LEU A 81 1.58 -14.61 -6.15
N THR A 82 1.06 -14.10 -7.24
CA THR A 82 1.85 -13.68 -8.40
C THR A 82 1.54 -12.23 -8.69
N ILE A 83 2.57 -11.38 -8.63
CA ILE A 83 2.46 -9.95 -8.91
C ILE A 83 3.07 -9.72 -10.29
N PRO A 84 2.28 -9.35 -11.31
CA PRO A 84 2.80 -8.95 -12.61
C PRO A 84 3.71 -7.73 -12.45
N THR A 85 4.90 -7.81 -13.03
CA THR A 85 5.86 -6.70 -13.04
C THR A 85 6.96 -7.00 -14.05
N GLU A 86 7.40 -5.99 -14.76
CA GLU A 86 8.55 -6.07 -15.66
C GLU A 86 9.83 -5.58 -14.97
N GLY A 87 9.68 -4.89 -13.85
CA GLY A 87 10.77 -4.22 -13.13
C GLY A 87 11.27 -2.97 -13.86
N THR A 88 12.20 -2.29 -13.24
CA THR A 88 12.86 -1.09 -13.80
C THR A 88 14.34 -1.33 -13.91
N LEU A 89 14.90 -1.18 -15.11
CA LEU A 89 16.33 -1.30 -15.31
C LEU A 89 17.06 -0.11 -14.70
N ILE A 90 18.02 -0.40 -13.81
CA ILE A 90 18.92 0.60 -13.21
C ILE A 90 20.32 0.35 -13.74
N GLY A 91 20.82 1.29 -14.54
CA GLY A 91 22.09 1.09 -15.23
C GLY A 91 21.98 0.01 -16.33
N SER A 92 23.04 -0.74 -16.56
CA SER A 92 23.13 -1.73 -17.65
C SER A 92 22.85 -3.17 -17.22
N ASP A 93 22.82 -3.45 -15.91
CA ASP A 93 22.90 -4.82 -15.39
C ASP A 93 22.05 -5.07 -14.13
N THR A 94 21.33 -4.07 -13.64
CA THR A 94 20.54 -4.19 -12.42
C THR A 94 19.07 -3.98 -12.72
N LEU A 95 18.22 -4.97 -12.38
CA LEU A 95 16.77 -4.87 -12.46
C LEU A 95 16.20 -4.65 -11.07
N LEU A 96 15.56 -3.49 -10.87
CA LEU A 96 14.81 -3.18 -9.66
C LEU A 96 13.37 -3.67 -9.80
N ILE A 97 12.93 -4.48 -8.87
CA ILE A 97 11.54 -4.91 -8.73
C ILE A 97 10.97 -4.24 -7.49
N THR A 98 9.92 -3.46 -7.68
CA THR A 98 9.21 -2.80 -6.58
C THR A 98 7.82 -3.40 -6.43
N ILE A 99 7.49 -3.86 -5.22
CA ILE A 99 6.18 -4.37 -4.86
C ILE A 99 5.62 -3.47 -3.76
N ASN A 100 4.42 -2.95 -3.97
CA ASN A 100 3.69 -2.19 -2.96
C ASN A 100 2.98 -3.15 -2.01
N ALA A 101 2.91 -2.80 -0.72
CA ALA A 101 2.18 -3.55 0.29
C ALA A 101 1.32 -2.59 1.13
N ASP A 102 0.00 -2.65 0.94
CA ASP A 102 -0.96 -1.94 1.78
C ASP A 102 -1.49 -2.89 2.86
N TYR A 103 -0.83 -2.91 4.00
CA TYR A 103 -1.21 -3.77 5.12
C TYR A 103 -2.57 -3.42 5.74
N SER A 104 -3.16 -2.26 5.46
CA SER A 104 -4.53 -1.96 5.91
C SER A 104 -5.56 -2.91 5.31
N GLN A 105 -5.27 -3.44 4.13
CA GLN A 105 -6.14 -4.40 3.43
C GLN A 105 -6.25 -5.76 4.12
N ILE A 106 -5.37 -6.10 5.06
CA ILE A 106 -5.51 -7.30 5.89
C ILE A 106 -6.89 -7.33 6.57
N PHE A 107 -7.41 -6.18 6.94
CA PHE A 107 -8.66 -6.02 7.66
C PHE A 107 -9.87 -5.72 6.77
N LYS A 108 -9.74 -5.86 5.46
CA LYS A 108 -10.82 -5.60 4.51
C LYS A 108 -12.07 -6.42 4.85
N GLY A 109 -13.20 -5.70 5.01
CA GLY A 109 -14.48 -6.31 5.35
C GLY A 109 -14.64 -6.74 6.82
N MET A 110 -13.69 -6.36 7.70
CA MET A 110 -13.73 -6.69 9.12
C MET A 110 -14.12 -5.50 9.98
N ASN A 111 -14.94 -5.71 11.00
CA ASN A 111 -15.26 -4.69 12.00
C ASN A 111 -14.32 -4.82 13.20
N LEU A 112 -13.19 -4.12 13.17
CA LEU A 112 -12.19 -4.15 14.24
C LEU A 112 -12.72 -3.51 15.54
N ALA A 113 -13.65 -2.56 15.46
CA ALA A 113 -14.24 -1.90 16.62
C ALA A 113 -15.12 -2.84 17.47
N ALA A 114 -15.50 -3.98 16.93
CA ALA A 114 -16.18 -5.04 17.69
C ALA A 114 -15.22 -5.86 18.60
N GLY A 115 -13.91 -5.61 18.53
CA GLY A 115 -12.89 -6.31 19.31
C GLY A 115 -12.75 -7.80 18.92
N PRO A 116 -12.62 -8.15 17.63
CA PRO A 116 -12.54 -9.55 17.24
C PRO A 116 -11.22 -10.18 17.67
N ILE A 117 -11.30 -11.35 18.31
CA ILE A 117 -10.17 -12.22 18.59
C ILE A 117 -10.38 -13.51 17.82
N SER A 118 -9.48 -13.83 16.91
CA SER A 118 -9.59 -15.01 16.03
C SER A 118 -8.23 -15.62 15.79
N HIS A 119 -8.07 -16.85 16.24
CA HIS A 119 -6.84 -17.62 16.13
C HIS A 119 -7.12 -18.94 15.41
N GLY A 120 -6.24 -19.35 14.49
CA GLY A 120 -6.33 -20.64 13.84
C GLY A 120 -6.52 -20.57 12.32
N GLU A 121 -7.17 -21.60 11.78
CA GLU A 121 -7.26 -21.87 10.34
C GLU A 121 -8.56 -21.37 9.71
N THR A 122 -9.49 -20.86 10.51
CA THR A 122 -10.84 -20.48 10.06
C THR A 122 -11.24 -19.10 10.58
N GLY A 123 -12.44 -18.63 10.22
CA GLY A 123 -13.00 -17.38 10.73
C GLY A 123 -12.20 -16.14 10.33
N GLY A 124 -12.10 -15.17 11.25
CA GLY A 124 -11.38 -13.91 11.02
C GLY A 124 -9.89 -14.09 10.74
N ALA A 125 -9.26 -15.10 11.36
CA ALA A 125 -7.86 -15.43 11.12
C ALA A 125 -7.61 -15.89 9.66
N ALA A 126 -8.45 -16.79 9.14
CA ALA A 126 -8.38 -17.19 7.73
C ALA A 126 -8.75 -16.03 6.77
N GLN A 127 -9.73 -15.20 7.14
CA GLN A 127 -10.10 -14.02 6.36
C GLN A 127 -8.93 -13.03 6.26
N SER A 128 -8.16 -12.83 7.34
CA SER A 128 -6.97 -11.97 7.30
C SER A 128 -5.90 -12.50 6.35
N LEU A 129 -5.68 -13.82 6.32
CA LEU A 129 -4.76 -14.46 5.36
C LEU A 129 -5.27 -14.39 3.92
N HIS A 130 -6.57 -14.62 3.71
CA HIS A 130 -7.20 -14.42 2.41
C HIS A 130 -7.00 -12.98 1.92
N ASN A 131 -7.23 -12.00 2.78
CA ASN A 131 -7.03 -10.60 2.45
C ASN A 131 -5.55 -10.28 2.16
N MET A 132 -4.63 -10.82 2.95
CA MET A 132 -3.18 -10.70 2.74
C MET A 132 -2.79 -11.16 1.34
N ASN A 133 -3.30 -12.32 0.92
CA ASN A 133 -2.96 -12.93 -0.36
C ASN A 133 -3.60 -12.23 -1.57
N ASN A 134 -4.74 -11.55 -1.38
CA ASN A 134 -5.51 -11.04 -2.52
C ASN A 134 -5.54 -9.51 -2.61
N TYR A 135 -5.25 -8.78 -1.53
CA TYR A 135 -5.48 -7.34 -1.49
C TYR A 135 -4.28 -6.51 -1.00
N VAL A 136 -3.31 -7.13 -0.33
CA VAL A 136 -2.19 -6.39 0.26
C VAL A 136 -1.12 -6.01 -0.76
N PHE A 137 -0.76 -6.94 -1.64
CA PHE A 137 0.39 -6.75 -2.53
C PHE A 137 -0.05 -6.36 -3.94
N SER A 138 0.66 -5.39 -4.51
CA SER A 138 0.43 -4.92 -5.88
C SER A 138 1.74 -4.53 -6.56
N SER A 139 1.74 -4.50 -7.89
CA SER A 139 2.84 -3.94 -8.68
C SER A 139 2.96 -2.43 -8.49
N SER A 140 4.17 -1.91 -8.48
CA SER A 140 4.41 -0.46 -8.55
C SER A 140 4.19 0.12 -9.96
N GLU A 141 4.13 -0.72 -10.97
CA GLU A 141 4.05 -0.32 -12.38
C GLU A 141 2.62 -0.07 -12.87
N GLY A 142 1.66 0.01 -11.94
CA GLY A 142 0.30 0.48 -12.25
C GLY A 142 -0.51 -0.44 -13.16
N ASN A 143 -0.23 -1.74 -13.20
CA ASN A 143 -1.14 -2.68 -13.83
C ASN A 143 -2.40 -2.82 -13.00
N ALA A 144 -3.45 -2.25 -13.53
CA ALA A 144 -4.81 -2.22 -13.05
C ALA A 144 -5.37 -3.63 -12.88
N ALA A 145 -5.01 -4.28 -11.82
CA ALA A 145 -5.68 -5.50 -11.39
C ALA A 145 -5.90 -5.51 -9.89
N MET A 146 -6.09 -4.33 -9.30
CA MET A 146 -6.88 -4.18 -8.08
C MET A 146 -7.05 -2.70 -7.75
N ASP A 147 -8.24 -2.30 -7.58
CA ASP A 147 -8.88 -1.01 -7.29
C ASP A 147 -8.36 -0.24 -6.04
N ILE A 148 -7.04 -0.21 -5.80
CA ILE A 148 -6.45 0.53 -4.68
C ILE A 148 -5.74 1.80 -5.14
N ALA A 149 -5.27 1.85 -6.39
CA ALA A 149 -4.62 3.02 -6.96
C ALA A 149 -5.59 4.19 -7.24
N ASP A 150 -6.89 3.93 -7.31
CA ASP A 150 -7.89 4.97 -7.58
C ASP A 150 -8.21 5.87 -6.37
N ASN A 151 -7.71 5.56 -5.18
CA ASN A 151 -8.04 6.33 -3.98
C ASN A 151 -6.96 7.32 -3.52
N VAL A 152 -5.74 7.25 -4.03
CA VAL A 152 -4.70 8.24 -3.67
C VAL A 152 -4.71 9.37 -4.69
N LEU A 153 -5.00 10.59 -4.21
CA LEU A 153 -4.88 11.77 -5.06
C LEU A 153 -3.41 12.02 -5.41
N GLU A 154 -3.07 11.87 -6.69
CA GLU A 154 -1.78 12.28 -7.22
C GLU A 154 -1.96 13.48 -8.15
N PHE A 155 -1.08 14.45 -8.03
CA PHE A 155 -1.06 15.57 -8.94
C PHE A 155 0.34 16.15 -9.11
N SER A 156 0.52 16.81 -10.24
CA SER A 156 1.70 17.62 -10.55
C SER A 156 1.30 18.95 -11.15
N VAL A 157 2.13 19.98 -10.92
CA VAL A 157 1.91 21.35 -11.40
C VAL A 157 3.13 21.79 -12.20
N TYR A 158 2.91 22.23 -13.43
CA TYR A 158 4.00 22.68 -14.30
C TYR A 158 3.53 23.68 -15.35
N PRO A 159 4.42 24.64 -15.72
CA PRO A 159 5.63 25.01 -15.03
C PRO A 159 5.32 25.61 -13.64
N ASN A 160 6.22 25.42 -12.69
CA ASN A 160 6.19 26.10 -11.41
C ASN A 160 7.65 26.42 -11.01
N PRO A 161 8.09 27.68 -11.10
CA PRO A 161 7.34 28.92 -11.32
C PRO A 161 6.72 29.06 -12.73
N SER A 162 5.62 29.82 -12.82
CA SER A 162 4.92 30.13 -14.08
C SER A 162 4.68 31.63 -14.25
N ASN A 163 4.27 32.03 -15.44
CA ASN A 163 3.86 33.42 -15.79
C ASN A 163 2.34 33.62 -15.61
N GLY A 164 1.71 32.85 -14.73
CA GLY A 164 0.27 32.87 -14.49
C GLY A 164 -0.48 31.76 -15.19
N ASN A 165 0.06 31.14 -16.23
CA ASN A 165 -0.51 30.00 -16.90
C ASN A 165 0.26 28.74 -16.49
N PHE A 166 -0.42 27.76 -15.94
CA PHE A 166 0.17 26.48 -15.56
C PHE A 166 -0.81 25.34 -15.78
N LYS A 167 -0.27 24.13 -15.82
CA LYS A 167 -1.03 22.90 -15.96
C LYS A 167 -1.06 22.16 -14.64
N VAL A 168 -2.21 21.63 -14.30
CA VAL A 168 -2.42 20.69 -13.20
C VAL A 168 -2.75 19.34 -13.81
N ARG A 169 -1.85 18.38 -13.69
CA ARG A 169 -2.14 16.99 -14.04
C ARG A 169 -2.59 16.28 -12.77
N THR A 170 -3.71 15.60 -12.82
CA THR A 170 -4.25 14.81 -11.70
C THR A 170 -4.78 13.47 -12.19
N ASN A 171 -4.68 12.44 -11.36
CA ASN A 171 -5.24 11.11 -11.62
C ASN A 171 -6.74 11.01 -11.32
N GLN A 172 -7.32 12.02 -10.64
CA GLN A 172 -8.73 12.02 -10.23
C GLN A 172 -9.41 13.33 -10.59
N LYS A 173 -10.74 13.26 -10.81
CA LYS A 173 -11.59 14.46 -10.84
C LYS A 173 -11.69 15.07 -9.45
N GLY A 174 -11.86 16.38 -9.38
CA GLY A 174 -11.96 17.08 -8.10
C GLY A 174 -12.16 18.58 -8.27
N GLN A 175 -11.78 19.32 -7.25
CA GLN A 175 -11.79 20.77 -7.23
C GLN A 175 -10.43 21.30 -6.82
N TYR A 176 -10.10 22.51 -7.28
CA TYR A 176 -8.91 23.23 -6.84
C TYR A 176 -9.27 24.58 -6.26
N GLN A 177 -8.43 25.06 -5.39
CA GLN A 177 -8.42 26.41 -4.85
C GLN A 177 -6.99 26.95 -4.88
N VAL A 178 -6.83 28.17 -5.37
CA VAL A 178 -5.57 28.92 -5.26
C VAL A 178 -5.75 29.92 -4.14
N ILE A 179 -4.91 29.85 -3.14
CA ILE A 179 -5.02 30.59 -1.89
C ILE A 179 -3.79 31.49 -1.75
N ASP A 180 -3.98 32.77 -1.50
CA ASP A 180 -2.91 33.72 -1.25
C ASP A 180 -2.31 33.54 0.17
N MET A 181 -1.24 34.25 0.46
CA MET A 181 -0.55 34.17 1.76
C MET A 181 -1.35 34.75 2.92
N LEU A 182 -2.50 35.41 2.64
CA LEU A 182 -3.45 35.91 3.65
C LEU A 182 -4.61 34.93 3.88
N GLY A 183 -4.58 33.75 3.22
CA GLY A 183 -5.61 32.74 3.33
C GLY A 183 -6.87 32.99 2.45
N ARG A 184 -6.86 33.98 1.56
CA ARG A 184 -7.98 34.28 0.67
C ARG A 184 -7.89 33.41 -0.58
N THR A 185 -9.01 32.82 -0.99
CA THR A 185 -9.11 32.13 -2.28
C THR A 185 -9.14 33.18 -3.40
N VAL A 186 -8.14 33.14 -4.30
CA VAL A 186 -8.01 34.05 -5.44
C VAL A 186 -8.50 33.44 -6.74
N ASP A 187 -8.56 32.11 -6.81
CA ASP A 187 -9.13 31.35 -7.92
C ASP A 187 -9.56 29.97 -7.45
N ALA A 188 -10.60 29.42 -8.08
CA ALA A 188 -11.10 28.08 -7.77
C ALA A 188 -11.83 27.50 -8.99
N GLY A 189 -11.84 26.19 -9.11
CA GLY A 189 -12.54 25.51 -10.20
C GLY A 189 -12.53 23.99 -10.08
N SER A 190 -13.07 23.35 -11.09
CA SER A 190 -13.12 21.89 -11.19
C SER A 190 -11.96 21.35 -12.00
N LEU A 191 -11.48 20.17 -11.62
CA LEU A 191 -10.45 19.40 -12.32
C LEU A 191 -11.06 18.10 -12.86
N LYS A 192 -10.69 17.78 -14.10
CA LYS A 192 -10.91 16.44 -14.68
C LYS A 192 -9.66 15.60 -14.45
N ALA A 193 -9.79 14.28 -14.40
CA ALA A 193 -8.64 13.41 -14.48
C ALA A 193 -7.85 13.70 -15.80
N GLY A 194 -6.52 13.74 -15.70
CA GLY A 194 -5.63 14.17 -16.78
C GLY A 194 -5.11 15.58 -16.59
N VAL A 195 -4.84 16.29 -17.69
CA VAL A 195 -4.22 17.61 -17.69
C VAL A 195 -5.27 18.71 -17.80
N ASN A 196 -5.24 19.64 -16.83
CA ASN A 196 -6.08 20.84 -16.78
C ASN A 196 -5.22 22.08 -16.89
N THR A 197 -5.71 23.12 -17.56
CA THR A 197 -5.04 24.42 -17.63
C THR A 197 -5.68 25.38 -16.64
N VAL A 198 -4.86 26.03 -15.83
CA VAL A 198 -5.29 27.02 -14.83
C VAL A 198 -4.55 28.32 -15.09
N ASN A 199 -5.25 29.45 -14.92
CA ASN A 199 -4.68 30.77 -15.09
C ASN A 199 -4.92 31.58 -13.80
N VAL A 200 -3.85 32.10 -13.21
CA VAL A 200 -3.89 32.90 -11.99
C VAL A 200 -3.11 34.20 -12.18
N ARG A 201 -3.70 35.30 -11.82
CA ARG A 201 -3.08 36.66 -11.78
C ARG A 201 -3.48 37.32 -10.44
N PRO A 202 -2.64 38.12 -9.82
CA PRO A 202 -1.31 38.65 -10.20
C PRO A 202 -0.15 37.74 -9.80
N ALA A 203 1.10 38.21 -10.03
CA ALA A 203 2.32 37.57 -9.59
C ALA A 203 2.36 37.48 -8.05
N GLY A 204 2.94 36.38 -7.52
CA GLY A 204 3.03 36.16 -6.09
C GLY A 204 3.25 34.70 -5.73
N LEU A 205 3.30 34.45 -4.41
CA LEU A 205 3.32 33.12 -3.83
C LEU A 205 1.91 32.73 -3.39
N TYR A 206 1.53 31.51 -3.73
CA TYR A 206 0.22 30.96 -3.45
C TYR A 206 0.33 29.54 -2.93
N VAL A 207 -0.74 29.03 -2.33
CA VAL A 207 -0.96 27.61 -2.06
C VAL A 207 -2.04 27.12 -3.02
N LEU A 208 -1.70 26.13 -3.84
CA LEU A 208 -2.68 25.38 -4.61
C LEU A 208 -3.17 24.21 -3.72
N ARG A 209 -4.47 24.19 -3.42
CA ARG A 209 -5.15 23.12 -2.72
C ARG A 209 -6.02 22.37 -3.72
N ILE A 210 -5.88 21.05 -3.75
CA ILE A 210 -6.69 20.16 -4.58
C ILE A 210 -7.44 19.21 -3.67
N GLN A 211 -8.73 19.08 -3.92
CA GLN A 211 -9.62 18.13 -3.24
C GLN A 211 -10.24 17.20 -4.29
N ALA A 212 -9.91 15.93 -4.22
CA ALA A 212 -10.50 14.89 -5.05
C ALA A 212 -11.96 14.61 -4.65
N SER A 213 -12.73 14.03 -5.57
CA SER A 213 -14.14 13.68 -5.33
C SER A 213 -14.36 12.66 -4.22
N ASN A 214 -13.34 11.88 -3.86
CA ASN A 214 -13.33 10.95 -2.72
C ASN A 214 -12.98 11.62 -1.38
N GLY A 215 -12.80 12.96 -1.35
CA GLY A 215 -12.50 13.73 -0.15
C GLY A 215 -11.02 13.92 0.16
N HIS A 216 -10.09 13.22 -0.52
CA HIS A 216 -8.66 13.42 -0.33
C HIS A 216 -8.22 14.83 -0.70
N VAL A 217 -7.40 15.43 0.14
CA VAL A 217 -6.87 16.79 -0.05
C VAL A 217 -5.36 16.76 -0.08
N LYS A 218 -4.78 17.45 -1.07
CA LYS A 218 -3.33 17.74 -1.13
C LYS A 218 -3.09 19.20 -1.47
N THR A 219 -1.95 19.71 -1.05
CA THR A 219 -1.52 21.09 -1.29
C THR A 219 -0.10 21.14 -1.85
N THR A 220 0.18 22.18 -2.62
CA THR A 220 1.54 22.51 -3.07
C THR A 220 1.74 24.01 -3.15
N LYS A 221 3.00 24.46 -3.06
CA LYS A 221 3.35 25.87 -3.31
C LYS A 221 3.27 26.16 -4.80
N LEU A 222 2.72 27.32 -5.13
CA LEU A 222 2.62 27.84 -6.50
C LEU A 222 3.29 29.21 -6.54
N HIS A 223 4.21 29.40 -7.49
CA HIS A 223 4.91 30.67 -7.69
C HIS A 223 4.54 31.23 -9.06
N ILE A 224 3.90 32.38 -9.07
CA ILE A 224 3.57 33.16 -10.26
C ILE A 224 4.55 34.34 -10.37
N ARG A 225 5.17 34.47 -11.51
CA ARG A 225 6.12 35.56 -11.84
C ARG A 225 5.48 36.64 -12.68
#